data_fe2fcf3f457994962ccb2a9c82058220
#
_entry.id   fe2fcf3f457994962ccb2a9c82058220
#
_cell.length_a   1.000
_cell.length_b   1.000
_cell.length_c   1.000
_cell.angle_alpha   90.00
_cell.angle_beta   90.00
_cell.angle_gamma   90.00
#
_symmetry.space_group_name_H-M   'P 1'
#
loop_
_entity.id
_entity.type
_entity.pdbx_description
1 polymer ?
#
loop_
_entity_poly.entity_id
_entity_poly.type
_entity_poly.pdbx_seq_one_letter_code
_entity_poly.pdbx_strand_id
1 'polypeptide(L)'
;MTIKGKVWIFGDEINTDLMFPHTAFRVPVEEQVKYVFSDNRPGWVELVSPGDVLIAGNNFGTGSSRPGALLLRRLGLSCVVAESFNGLFFRNCFGYGFTALRCPGVATMFEEGDTAVIDLLEGSVLNERTGEKIYGSPLSQAVVDIVNAGGLEELLIKEGYMEARS
;
A
#
# COMPACT_ATOMS: atom_id res chain seq x y z
N MET A 1 -5.13 -10.40 11.23
CA MET A 1 -4.61 -9.02 11.29
C MET A 1 -5.63 -8.09 10.66
N THR A 2 -6.05 -7.10 11.41
CA THR A 2 -7.07 -6.13 11.01
C THR A 2 -6.45 -4.74 10.93
N ILE A 3 -6.72 -4.04 9.81
CA ILE A 3 -6.30 -2.66 9.57
C ILE A 3 -7.55 -1.78 9.59
N LYS A 4 -7.48 -0.65 10.27
CA LYS A 4 -8.52 0.38 10.24
C LYS A 4 -7.89 1.72 9.94
N GLY A 5 -8.39 2.42 8.91
CA GLY A 5 -7.84 3.71 8.49
C GLY A 5 -8.77 4.53 7.63
N LYS A 6 -8.49 5.83 7.57
CA LYS A 6 -9.17 6.76 6.68
C LYS A 6 -8.79 6.47 5.23
N VAL A 7 -9.77 6.55 4.36
CA VAL A 7 -9.66 6.20 2.94
C VAL A 7 -9.30 7.41 2.08
N TRP A 8 -8.32 7.20 1.19
CA TRP A 8 -8.00 8.04 0.05
C TRP A 8 -8.33 7.29 -1.23
N ILE A 9 -8.97 7.94 -2.19
CA ILE A 9 -9.42 7.33 -3.45
C ILE A 9 -8.47 7.67 -4.58
N PHE A 10 -8.00 6.62 -5.26
CA PHE A 10 -7.22 6.71 -6.49
C PHE A 10 -7.90 5.91 -7.61
N GLY A 11 -7.68 6.31 -8.85
CA GLY A 11 -8.28 5.67 -10.01
C GLY A 11 -7.53 4.43 -10.50
N ASP A 12 -7.76 4.12 -11.78
CA ASP A 12 -7.09 3.03 -12.49
C ASP A 12 -5.67 3.41 -12.93
N GLU A 13 -4.85 2.40 -13.24
CA GLU A 13 -3.55 2.55 -13.90
C GLU A 13 -2.58 3.48 -13.15
N ILE A 14 -2.59 3.44 -11.83
CA ILE A 14 -1.65 4.23 -11.03
C ILE A 14 -0.24 3.65 -11.19
N ASN A 15 0.62 4.43 -11.84
CA ASN A 15 1.96 4.04 -12.23
C ASN A 15 2.95 4.28 -11.07
N THR A 16 3.96 3.42 -10.95
CA THR A 16 5.04 3.59 -9.96
C THR A 16 5.84 4.87 -10.16
N ASP A 17 5.86 5.43 -11.37
CA ASP A 17 6.48 6.74 -11.63
C ASP A 17 5.75 7.90 -10.94
N LEU A 18 4.46 7.75 -10.65
CA LEU A 18 3.69 8.70 -9.85
C LEU A 18 4.01 8.57 -8.34
N MET A 19 4.24 7.34 -7.88
CA MET A 19 4.62 7.08 -6.48
C MET A 19 6.05 7.57 -6.19
N PHE A 20 6.94 7.42 -7.16
CA PHE A 20 8.34 7.83 -7.08
C PHE A 20 8.71 8.63 -8.34
N PRO A 21 8.29 9.91 -8.43
CA PRO A 21 8.53 10.73 -9.60
C PRO A 21 10.01 11.04 -9.79
N HIS A 22 10.39 11.42 -11.01
CA HIS A 22 11.79 11.67 -11.39
C HIS A 22 12.46 12.72 -10.48
N THR A 23 11.72 13.72 -10.03
CA THR A 23 12.20 14.75 -9.12
C THR A 23 12.71 14.19 -7.79
N ALA A 24 12.12 13.10 -7.31
CA ALA A 24 12.52 12.44 -6.06
C ALA A 24 13.90 11.76 -6.13
N PHE A 25 14.42 11.47 -7.32
CA PHE A 25 15.78 10.90 -7.46
C PHE A 25 16.90 11.87 -7.07
N ARG A 26 16.61 13.16 -7.04
CA ARG A 26 17.60 14.22 -6.82
C ARG A 26 17.65 14.72 -5.38
N VAL A 27 16.82 14.15 -4.51
CA VAL A 27 16.73 14.56 -3.10
C VAL A 27 17.16 13.44 -2.17
N PRO A 28 17.60 13.75 -0.94
CA PRO A 28 17.89 12.74 0.07
C PRO A 28 16.71 11.78 0.32
N VAL A 29 17.03 10.56 0.71
CA VAL A 29 16.03 9.49 0.94
C VAL A 29 14.91 9.92 1.88
N GLU A 30 15.25 10.69 2.91
CA GLU A 30 14.32 11.19 3.93
C GLU A 30 13.30 12.19 3.36
N GLU A 31 13.64 12.83 2.25
CA GLU A 31 12.77 13.82 1.60
C GLU A 31 11.95 13.25 0.46
N GLN A 32 12.26 12.06 -0.02
CA GLN A 32 11.60 11.45 -1.18
C GLN A 32 10.09 11.29 -1.00
N VAL A 33 9.63 11.02 0.21
CA VAL A 33 8.20 10.87 0.54
C VAL A 33 7.38 12.12 0.23
N LYS A 34 7.99 13.31 0.25
CA LYS A 34 7.32 14.58 -0.05
C LYS A 34 6.85 14.68 -1.51
N TYR A 35 7.40 13.85 -2.38
CA TYR A 35 7.14 13.87 -3.83
C TYR A 35 6.14 12.79 -4.26
N VAL A 36 5.70 11.91 -3.36
CA VAL A 36 4.72 10.87 -3.68
C VAL A 36 3.46 11.52 -4.26
N PHE A 37 3.09 11.09 -5.48
CA PHE A 37 1.97 11.64 -6.24
C PHE A 37 2.00 13.16 -6.50
N SER A 38 3.17 13.81 -6.41
CA SER A 38 3.28 15.25 -6.66
C SER A 38 2.87 15.66 -8.07
N ASP A 39 3.02 14.78 -9.05
CA ASP A 39 2.70 15.07 -10.46
C ASP A 39 1.20 14.99 -10.77
N ASN A 40 0.46 14.13 -10.09
CA ASN A 40 -0.98 13.94 -10.33
C ASN A 40 -1.89 14.39 -9.19
N ARG A 41 -1.35 14.57 -7.99
CA ARG A 41 -2.11 15.03 -6.82
C ARG A 41 -1.23 15.90 -5.90
N PRO A 42 -0.79 17.08 -6.37
CA PRO A 42 0.12 17.95 -5.59
C PRO A 42 -0.51 18.33 -4.25
N GLY A 43 0.32 18.31 -3.18
CA GLY A 43 -0.10 18.64 -1.82
C GLY A 43 -0.79 17.51 -1.06
N TRP A 44 -1.10 16.39 -1.70
CA TRP A 44 -1.79 15.28 -1.04
C TRP A 44 -1.01 14.67 0.13
N VAL A 45 0.31 14.57 0.01
CA VAL A 45 1.18 14.01 1.07
C VAL A 45 1.07 14.75 2.41
N GLU A 46 0.74 16.04 2.38
CA GLU A 46 0.56 16.86 3.58
C GLU A 46 -0.77 16.57 4.30
N LEU A 47 -1.72 15.94 3.61
CA LEU A 47 -3.03 15.58 4.13
C LEU A 47 -3.07 14.17 4.72
N VAL A 48 -2.10 13.33 4.36
CA VAL A 48 -2.03 11.92 4.78
C VAL A 48 -1.61 11.83 6.24
N SER A 49 -2.29 10.98 6.98
CA SER A 49 -1.96 10.62 8.35
C SER A 49 -1.46 9.17 8.43
N PRO A 50 -0.56 8.86 9.38
CA PRO A 50 -0.17 7.48 9.63
C PRO A 50 -1.39 6.58 9.88
N GLY A 51 -1.43 5.44 9.20
CA GLY A 51 -2.54 4.50 9.27
C GLY A 51 -3.59 4.66 8.17
N ASP A 52 -3.53 5.72 7.37
CA ASP A 52 -4.45 5.90 6.25
C ASP A 52 -4.34 4.76 5.22
N VAL A 53 -5.40 4.56 4.45
CA VAL A 53 -5.55 3.49 3.47
C VAL A 53 -5.78 4.08 2.08
N LEU A 54 -5.15 3.50 1.05
CA LEU A 54 -5.48 3.77 -0.35
C LEU A 54 -6.52 2.78 -0.85
N ILE A 55 -7.56 3.29 -1.49
CA ILE A 55 -8.50 2.51 -2.30
C ILE A 55 -8.28 2.89 -3.76
N ALA A 56 -8.05 1.93 -4.61
CA ALA A 56 -7.70 2.18 -6.00
C ALA A 56 -8.45 1.27 -6.98
N GLY A 57 -8.41 1.64 -8.24
CA GLY A 57 -9.02 0.89 -9.34
C GLY A 57 -8.15 -0.24 -9.87
N ASN A 58 -8.24 -0.46 -11.17
CA ASN A 58 -7.54 -1.55 -11.84
C ASN A 58 -6.06 -1.26 -12.07
N ASN A 59 -5.26 -2.34 -12.06
CA ASN A 59 -3.87 -2.35 -12.46
C ASN A 59 -2.99 -1.35 -11.68
N PHE A 60 -3.17 -1.30 -10.36
CA PHE A 60 -2.36 -0.44 -9.50
C PHE A 60 -0.90 -0.91 -9.46
N GLY A 61 0.04 0.03 -9.55
CA GLY A 61 1.46 -0.26 -9.55
C GLY A 61 2.03 -0.63 -10.92
N THR A 62 1.42 -0.17 -12.01
CA THR A 62 1.97 -0.32 -13.36
C THR A 62 3.32 0.37 -13.52
N GLY A 63 4.02 0.05 -14.61
CA GLY A 63 5.26 0.71 -14.99
C GLY A 63 6.50 0.01 -14.48
N SER A 64 7.47 0.78 -14.06
CA SER A 64 8.82 0.34 -13.82
C SER A 64 9.03 -0.38 -12.47
N SER A 65 10.27 -0.80 -12.24
CA SER A 65 10.75 -1.35 -10.98
C SER A 65 11.05 -0.30 -9.90
N ARG A 66 10.53 0.91 -10.01
CA ARG A 66 10.73 1.95 -8.98
C ARG A 66 10.15 1.49 -7.63
N PRO A 67 10.80 1.82 -6.51
CA PRO A 67 10.39 1.36 -5.18
C PRO A 67 9.17 2.13 -4.62
N GLY A 68 8.09 2.20 -5.42
CA GLY A 68 6.88 2.93 -5.04
C GLY A 68 6.25 2.43 -3.74
N ALA A 69 6.17 1.11 -3.57
CA ALA A 69 5.63 0.51 -2.35
C ALA A 69 6.40 0.92 -1.08
N LEU A 70 7.72 1.04 -1.19
CA LEU A 70 8.56 1.50 -0.08
C LEU A 70 8.24 2.94 0.31
N LEU A 71 8.00 3.82 -0.66
CA LEU A 71 7.63 5.21 -0.38
C LEU A 71 6.23 5.33 0.22
N LEU A 72 5.26 4.55 -0.25
CA LEU A 72 3.92 4.52 0.34
C LEU A 72 3.98 4.09 1.81
N ARG A 73 4.78 3.08 2.11
CA ARG A 73 5.03 2.66 3.50
C ARG A 73 5.69 3.75 4.33
N ARG A 74 6.74 4.38 3.81
CA ARG A 74 7.48 5.46 4.51
C ARG A 74 6.60 6.69 4.76
N LEU A 75 5.66 6.96 3.88
CA LEU A 75 4.66 8.03 4.05
C LEU A 75 3.71 7.75 5.23
N GLY A 76 3.63 6.51 5.68
CA GLY A 76 2.81 6.10 6.82
C GLY A 76 1.50 5.41 6.43
N LEU A 77 1.27 5.16 5.14
CA LEU A 77 0.11 4.38 4.72
C LEU A 77 0.17 2.96 5.28
N SER A 78 -0.97 2.45 5.74
CA SER A 78 -1.05 1.11 6.31
C SER A 78 -1.32 0.04 5.25
N CYS A 79 -2.05 0.39 4.19
CA CYS A 79 -2.49 -0.57 3.19
C CYS A 79 -2.90 0.11 1.89
N VAL A 80 -2.77 -0.60 0.78
CA VAL A 80 -3.49 -0.32 -0.47
C VAL A 80 -4.43 -1.47 -0.79
N VAL A 81 -5.68 -1.16 -1.05
CA VAL A 81 -6.68 -2.12 -1.56
C VAL A 81 -7.09 -1.68 -2.97
N ALA A 82 -7.01 -2.57 -3.93
CA ALA A 82 -7.30 -2.24 -5.32
C ALA A 82 -8.10 -3.34 -6.01
N GLU A 83 -8.79 -2.97 -7.11
CA GLU A 83 -9.49 -3.92 -7.98
C GLU A 83 -8.52 -5.00 -8.51
N SER A 84 -7.34 -4.55 -8.93
CA SER A 84 -6.24 -5.42 -9.36
C SER A 84 -4.90 -4.70 -9.26
N PHE A 85 -3.81 -5.46 -9.30
CA PHE A 85 -2.44 -4.98 -9.22
C PHE A 85 -1.59 -5.46 -10.39
N ASN A 86 -0.57 -4.67 -10.72
CA ASN A 86 0.58 -5.20 -11.46
C ASN A 86 1.30 -6.23 -10.56
N GLY A 87 1.64 -7.39 -11.13
CA GLY A 87 2.18 -8.51 -10.35
C GLY A 87 3.53 -8.22 -9.69
N LEU A 88 4.40 -7.45 -10.36
CA LEU A 88 5.70 -7.06 -9.79
C LEU A 88 5.51 -6.13 -8.59
N PHE A 89 4.68 -5.11 -8.73
CA PHE A 89 4.36 -4.19 -7.64
C PHE A 89 3.75 -4.92 -6.44
N PHE A 90 2.80 -5.81 -6.69
CA PHE A 90 2.13 -6.59 -5.65
C PHE A 90 3.12 -7.41 -4.81
N ARG A 91 4.05 -8.10 -5.46
CA ARG A 91 5.12 -8.85 -4.78
C ARG A 91 6.06 -7.91 -4.02
N ASN A 92 6.43 -6.78 -4.60
CA ASN A 92 7.32 -5.80 -3.99
C ASN A 92 6.72 -5.20 -2.71
N CYS A 93 5.40 -5.03 -2.64
CA CYS A 93 4.74 -4.55 -1.42
C CYS A 93 5.16 -5.40 -0.21
N PHE A 94 5.03 -6.70 -0.30
CA PHE A 94 5.38 -7.59 0.82
C PHE A 94 6.89 -7.60 1.09
N GLY A 95 7.71 -7.59 0.04
CA GLY A 95 9.16 -7.48 0.17
C GLY A 95 9.60 -6.26 0.98
N TYR A 96 8.90 -5.15 0.83
CA TYR A 96 9.14 -3.91 1.58
C TYR A 96 8.31 -3.81 2.88
N GLY A 97 7.57 -4.83 3.26
CA GLY A 97 6.72 -4.80 4.47
C GLY A 97 5.51 -3.86 4.36
N PHE A 98 5.02 -3.63 3.14
CA PHE A 98 3.82 -2.84 2.87
C PHE A 98 2.65 -3.75 2.51
N THR A 99 1.48 -3.47 3.05
CA THR A 99 0.30 -4.31 2.85
C THR A 99 -0.44 -3.94 1.57
N ALA A 100 -0.77 -4.95 0.76
CA ALA A 100 -1.61 -4.81 -0.42
C ALA A 100 -2.67 -5.92 -0.44
N LEU A 101 -3.92 -5.58 -0.75
CA LEU A 101 -5.02 -6.53 -0.84
C LEU A 101 -5.78 -6.33 -2.16
N ARG A 102 -5.89 -7.41 -2.94
CA ARG A 102 -6.74 -7.42 -4.13
C ARG A 102 -8.17 -7.66 -3.72
N CYS A 103 -9.06 -6.72 -4.06
CA CYS A 103 -10.48 -6.81 -3.71
C CYS A 103 -11.35 -6.25 -4.85
N PRO A 104 -11.77 -7.09 -5.82
CA PRO A 104 -12.67 -6.66 -6.88
C PRO A 104 -13.97 -6.10 -6.31
N GLY A 105 -14.41 -4.95 -6.85
CA GLY A 105 -15.59 -4.22 -6.36
C GLY A 105 -15.27 -3.10 -5.38
N VAL A 106 -14.02 -2.97 -4.93
CA VAL A 106 -13.67 -1.99 -3.89
C VAL A 106 -13.70 -0.55 -4.39
N ALA A 107 -13.42 -0.30 -5.68
CA ALA A 107 -13.26 1.05 -6.22
C ALA A 107 -14.54 1.91 -6.12
N THR A 108 -15.72 1.28 -6.11
CA THR A 108 -17.02 1.96 -6.02
C THR A 108 -17.65 1.91 -4.63
N MET A 109 -16.96 1.31 -3.67
CA MET A 109 -17.50 1.04 -2.33
C MET A 109 -17.30 2.19 -1.35
N PHE A 110 -16.32 3.06 -1.60
CA PHE A 110 -15.92 4.12 -0.69
C PHE A 110 -16.05 5.51 -1.29
N GLU A 111 -16.32 6.47 -0.42
CA GLU A 111 -16.05 7.88 -0.65
C GLU A 111 -14.78 8.28 0.08
N GLU A 112 -14.06 9.26 -0.46
CA GLU A 112 -12.84 9.76 0.19
C GLU A 112 -13.16 10.33 1.57
N GLY A 113 -12.37 9.93 2.56
CA GLY A 113 -12.60 10.27 3.95
C GLY A 113 -13.37 9.22 4.75
N ASP A 114 -13.97 8.23 4.10
CA ASP A 114 -14.58 7.08 4.79
C ASP A 114 -13.53 6.33 5.63
N THR A 115 -14.00 5.48 6.51
CA THR A 115 -13.15 4.54 7.26
C THR A 115 -13.29 3.14 6.71
N ALA A 116 -12.17 2.54 6.32
CA ALA A 116 -12.10 1.13 5.94
C ALA A 116 -11.64 0.28 7.12
N VAL A 117 -12.26 -0.90 7.26
CA VAL A 117 -11.81 -1.97 8.17
C VAL A 117 -11.48 -3.19 7.31
N ILE A 118 -10.24 -3.63 7.36
CA ILE A 118 -9.69 -4.65 6.45
C ILE A 118 -9.16 -5.80 7.29
N ASP A 119 -9.66 -7.02 7.06
CA ASP A 119 -9.08 -8.24 7.61
C ASP A 119 -8.29 -8.96 6.52
N LEU A 120 -6.98 -9.04 6.70
CA LEU A 120 -6.07 -9.58 5.69
C LEU A 120 -6.17 -11.10 5.53
N LEU A 121 -6.42 -11.82 6.61
CA LEU A 121 -6.52 -13.28 6.59
C LEU A 121 -7.87 -13.76 6.07
N GLU A 122 -8.94 -13.02 6.36
CA GLU A 122 -10.26 -13.25 5.80
C GLU A 122 -10.36 -12.70 4.35
N GLY A 123 -9.59 -11.68 4.02
CA GLY A 123 -9.66 -10.94 2.75
C GLY A 123 -10.86 -10.00 2.70
N SER A 124 -11.44 -9.64 3.83
CA SER A 124 -12.63 -8.79 3.88
C SER A 124 -12.31 -7.31 3.96
N VAL A 125 -13.18 -6.50 3.36
CA VAL A 125 -13.12 -5.04 3.38
C VAL A 125 -14.50 -4.51 3.73
N LEU A 126 -14.59 -3.75 4.81
CA LEU A 126 -15.80 -3.13 5.33
C LEU A 126 -15.71 -1.61 5.21
N ASN A 127 -16.72 -0.98 4.65
CA ASN A 127 -16.94 0.46 4.80
C ASN A 127 -17.73 0.72 6.09
N GLU A 128 -17.10 1.34 7.07
CA GLU A 128 -17.70 1.56 8.39
C GLU A 128 -18.89 2.53 8.33
N ARG A 129 -18.89 3.49 7.39
CA ARG A 129 -19.99 4.44 7.21
C ARG A 129 -21.25 3.79 6.67
N THR A 130 -21.12 2.93 5.66
CA THR A 130 -22.27 2.32 4.97
C THR A 130 -22.66 0.95 5.54
N GLY A 131 -21.74 0.28 6.23
CA GLY A 131 -21.87 -1.10 6.67
C GLY A 131 -21.68 -2.14 5.56
N GLU A 132 -21.37 -1.71 4.33
CA GLU A 132 -21.11 -2.62 3.22
C GLU A 132 -19.80 -3.37 3.44
N LYS A 133 -19.85 -4.70 3.23
CA LYS A 133 -18.68 -5.58 3.36
C LYS A 133 -18.55 -6.45 2.12
N ILE A 134 -17.35 -6.48 1.56
CA ILE A 134 -17.00 -7.34 0.42
C ILE A 134 -15.77 -8.18 0.74
N TYR A 135 -15.52 -9.20 -0.08
CA TYR A 135 -14.41 -10.13 0.10
C TYR A 135 -13.53 -10.12 -1.14
N GLY A 136 -12.25 -9.95 -0.93
CA GLY A 136 -11.20 -10.08 -1.93
C GLY A 136 -10.40 -11.37 -1.78
N SER A 137 -9.14 -11.32 -2.18
CA SER A 137 -8.21 -12.45 -2.10
C SER A 137 -7.49 -12.43 -0.74
N PRO A 138 -7.79 -13.35 0.18
CA PRO A 138 -7.13 -13.37 1.47
C PRO A 138 -5.64 -13.58 1.35
N LEU A 139 -4.86 -12.98 2.26
CA LEU A 139 -3.44 -13.21 2.38
C LEU A 139 -3.17 -14.45 3.25
N SER A 140 -2.11 -15.19 2.91
CA SER A 140 -1.66 -16.28 3.78
C SER A 140 -1.01 -15.76 5.06
N GLN A 141 -0.97 -16.59 6.11
CA GLN A 141 -0.28 -16.25 7.34
C GLN A 141 1.20 -15.92 7.08
N ALA A 142 1.85 -16.65 6.18
CA ALA A 142 3.26 -16.40 5.83
C ALA A 142 3.49 -14.99 5.26
N VAL A 143 2.58 -14.49 4.41
CA VAL A 143 2.65 -13.13 3.88
C VAL A 143 2.41 -12.09 4.97
N VAL A 144 1.45 -12.32 5.85
CA VAL A 144 1.18 -11.45 7.00
C VAL A 144 2.40 -11.39 7.94
N ASP A 145 3.08 -12.51 8.16
CA ASP A 145 4.30 -12.57 8.98
C ASP A 145 5.45 -11.73 8.36
N ILE A 146 5.61 -11.78 7.03
CA ILE A 146 6.58 -10.94 6.31
C ILE A 146 6.29 -9.46 6.54
N VAL A 147 5.04 -9.05 6.37
CA VAL A 147 4.63 -7.64 6.57
C VAL A 147 4.86 -7.21 8.02
N ASN A 148 4.46 -8.04 8.99
CA ASN A 148 4.62 -7.75 10.41
C ASN A 148 6.09 -7.65 10.84
N ALA A 149 6.98 -8.37 10.18
CA ALA A 149 8.41 -8.27 10.42
C ALA A 149 9.04 -6.99 9.86
N GLY A 150 8.32 -6.29 8.97
CA GLY A 150 8.80 -5.09 8.28
C GLY A 150 9.32 -5.33 6.86
N GLY A 151 9.19 -6.55 6.37
CA GLY A 151 9.60 -7.00 5.04
C GLY A 151 10.29 -8.35 5.06
N LEU A 152 10.62 -8.86 3.88
CA LEU A 152 11.22 -10.19 3.77
C LEU A 152 12.64 -10.24 4.36
N GLU A 153 13.45 -9.20 4.13
CA GLU A 153 14.83 -9.15 4.67
C GLU A 153 14.80 -9.14 6.20
N GLU A 154 13.94 -8.34 6.79
CA GLU A 154 13.76 -8.23 8.24
C GLU A 154 13.28 -9.56 8.86
N LEU A 155 12.39 -10.28 8.16
CA LEU A 155 11.94 -11.59 8.62
C LEU A 155 13.11 -12.59 8.61
N LEU A 156 13.88 -12.63 7.52
CA LEU A 156 15.02 -13.55 7.38
C LEU A 156 16.12 -13.26 8.42
N ILE A 157 16.36 -12.01 8.74
CA ILE A 157 17.27 -11.61 9.83
C ILE A 157 16.76 -12.11 11.18
N LYS A 158 15.48 -11.86 11.46
CA LYS A 158 14.82 -12.27 12.71
C LYS A 158 14.86 -13.78 12.92
N GLU A 159 14.72 -14.55 11.85
CA GLU A 159 14.75 -16.02 11.88
C GLU A 159 16.16 -16.61 11.81
N GLY A 160 17.20 -15.77 11.67
CA GLY A 160 18.59 -16.19 11.66
C GLY A 160 19.11 -16.74 10.32
N TYR A 161 18.38 -16.52 9.23
CA TYR A 161 18.82 -16.90 7.88
C TYR A 161 19.72 -15.88 7.22
N MET A 162 19.74 -14.64 7.72
CA MET A 162 20.58 -13.55 7.25
C MET A 162 21.15 -12.75 8.41
N GLU A 163 22.35 -12.19 8.21
CA GLU A 163 22.92 -11.20 9.13
C GLU A 163 22.40 -9.79 8.77
N ALA A 164 22.18 -8.96 9.79
CA ALA A 164 21.83 -7.56 9.57
C ALA A 164 22.99 -6.85 8.84
N ARG A 165 22.67 -6.06 7.82
CA ARG A 165 23.67 -5.24 7.14
C ARG A 165 24.15 -4.15 8.11
N SER A 166 25.47 -4.10 8.28
CA SER A 166 26.15 -3.04 9.06
C SER A 166 26.03 -1.68 8.40
#